data_2f3d923b869bdef3c2b25d502373c815
#
_entry.id   2f3d923b869bdef3c2b25d502373c815
#
_cell.length_a   1.000
_cell.length_b   1.000
_cell.length_c   1.000
_cell.angle_alpha   90.00
_cell.angle_beta   90.00
_cell.angle_gamma   90.00
#
_symmetry.space_group_name_H-M   'P 1'
#
loop_
_entity.id
_entity.type
_entity.pdbx_description
1 polymer ?
#
loop_
_entity_poly.entity_id
_entity_poly.type
_entity_poly.pdbx_seq_one_letter_code
_entity_poly.pdbx_strand_id
1 'polypeptide(L)'
;MGRWVKKAAALLAAVLLLTLSAPLAGAADMRLSSQTLVVNGAAVSCDAYNIDGSNYYKLRDLAMLLSGTGSRFSVSYDGERQAVMILRGEDYTPTGGELAPAAEQPEEIWRSVQPVLIDGVEHPELSAWNIDGANYFKLRDLGEALGFFVDYDPDAKTIYLRTPFLPGQARLTETEDAGREYLDKIIFLGECTTYGIGYYYRHGYSDLCPTSQVWTPKEGYMYLAKHATAKINYTLTGEQLSIVECARRARPEILIITLGLNGFGAFTEESYKNHLRTLTLSIREASPNTEVVLNTIYPVADSYAYQSLINNEKICQFNGWIESLAEELGCRFLNGFEALAVDGKLPEKLQNGDGLHLAGEAYALVMQYIRTHAIPSKLG
;
A
#
# COMPACT_ATOMS: atom_id res chain seq x y z
N MET A 1 9.93 -13.00 103.67
CA MET A 1 11.22 -13.43 103.15
C MET A 1 11.11 -13.65 101.68
N GLY A 2 12.02 -13.08 100.91
CA GLY A 2 12.25 -13.40 99.51
C GLY A 2 11.71 -12.39 98.47
N ARG A 3 12.47 -11.29 98.30
CA ARG A 3 12.28 -10.34 97.13
C ARG A 3 12.74 -11.00 95.86
N TRP A 4 11.89 -11.05 94.90
CA TRP A 4 12.30 -11.29 93.51
C TRP A 4 12.04 -10.03 92.63
N VAL A 5 13.14 -9.48 92.18
CA VAL A 5 13.20 -8.31 91.33
C VAL A 5 12.85 -8.76 89.92
N LYS A 6 11.79 -8.17 89.35
CA LYS A 6 11.43 -8.32 87.91
C LYS A 6 12.30 -7.43 87.12
N LYS A 7 13.17 -8.04 86.29
CA LYS A 7 13.83 -7.32 85.15
C LYS A 7 12.93 -7.36 83.99
N ALA A 8 12.46 -6.18 83.56
CA ALA A 8 11.76 -5.99 82.28
C ALA A 8 12.81 -6.01 81.17
N ALA A 9 12.75 -6.97 80.28
CA ALA A 9 13.50 -6.99 79.02
C ALA A 9 12.63 -6.30 77.93
N ALA A 10 13.06 -5.19 77.48
CA ALA A 10 12.46 -4.51 76.31
C ALA A 10 12.95 -5.18 75.02
N LEU A 11 12.08 -5.93 74.31
CA LEU A 11 12.34 -6.40 72.97
C LEU A 11 12.11 -5.25 72.02
N LEU A 12 13.18 -4.71 71.41
CA LEU A 12 13.12 -3.89 70.24
C LEU A 12 12.87 -4.82 69.04
N ALA A 13 11.64 -4.81 68.52
CA ALA A 13 11.34 -5.41 67.24
C ALA A 13 11.82 -4.47 66.13
N ALA A 14 12.98 -4.75 65.55
CA ALA A 14 13.44 -4.13 64.33
C ALA A 14 12.56 -4.65 63.15
N VAL A 15 11.60 -3.86 62.72
CA VAL A 15 10.87 -4.13 61.49
C VAL A 15 11.84 -3.81 60.35
N LEU A 16 12.43 -4.87 59.77
CA LEU A 16 13.16 -4.80 58.54
C LEU A 16 12.14 -4.59 57.41
N LEU A 17 11.94 -3.35 56.96
CA LEU A 17 11.27 -3.07 55.72
C LEU A 17 12.16 -3.58 54.58
N LEU A 18 11.92 -4.82 54.16
CA LEU A 18 12.36 -5.28 52.86
C LEU A 18 11.54 -4.50 51.81
N THR A 19 12.10 -3.41 51.34
CA THR A 19 11.69 -2.85 50.06
C THR A 19 12.07 -3.88 49.02
N LEU A 20 11.10 -4.71 48.63
CA LEU A 20 11.18 -5.39 47.34
C LEU A 20 11.23 -4.30 46.28
N SER A 21 12.44 -3.91 45.89
CA SER A 21 12.65 -3.29 44.60
C SER A 21 12.26 -4.36 43.57
N ALA A 22 11.03 -4.26 43.08
CA ALA A 22 10.70 -4.93 41.83
C ALA A 22 11.82 -4.54 40.82
N PRO A 23 12.36 -5.50 40.04
CA PRO A 23 13.31 -5.14 39.02
C PRO A 23 12.62 -4.08 38.16
N LEU A 24 13.23 -2.90 38.04
CA LEU A 24 12.85 -1.95 36.99
C LEU A 24 12.81 -2.80 35.71
N ALA A 25 11.62 -3.00 35.16
CA ALA A 25 11.50 -3.45 33.77
C ALA A 25 12.48 -2.59 32.99
N GLY A 26 13.47 -3.23 32.34
CA GLY A 26 14.56 -2.51 31.69
C GLY A 26 13.99 -1.31 30.94
N ALA A 27 14.58 -0.15 31.15
CA ALA A 27 14.12 1.07 30.49
C ALA A 27 14.04 0.75 29.00
N ALA A 28 12.84 0.89 28.41
CA ALA A 28 12.66 0.67 26.99
C ALA A 28 13.67 1.54 26.23
N ASP A 29 14.39 0.96 25.26
CA ASP A 29 15.28 1.77 24.38
C ASP A 29 14.39 2.65 23.52
N MET A 30 14.20 3.90 23.94
CA MET A 30 13.34 4.86 23.29
C MET A 30 14.14 6.05 22.75
N ARG A 31 13.86 6.41 21.51
CA ARG A 31 14.43 7.57 20.83
C ARG A 31 13.48 8.08 19.76
N LEU A 32 13.63 9.33 19.35
CA LEU A 32 12.95 9.82 18.17
C LEU A 32 13.32 8.97 16.94
N SER A 33 12.33 8.63 16.14
CA SER A 33 12.54 7.92 14.88
C SER A 33 13.19 8.85 13.87
N SER A 34 14.22 8.36 13.19
CA SER A 34 14.87 9.06 12.09
C SER A 34 14.28 8.68 10.71
N GLN A 35 13.15 7.99 10.70
CA GLN A 35 12.54 7.48 9.48
C GLN A 35 11.56 8.51 8.91
N THR A 36 11.57 8.63 7.58
CA THR A 36 10.59 9.45 6.86
C THR A 36 9.26 8.70 6.75
N LEU A 37 8.16 9.39 6.97
CA LEU A 37 6.82 8.86 6.71
C LEU A 37 6.29 9.42 5.39
N VAL A 38 5.85 8.54 4.51
CA VAL A 38 5.17 8.86 3.26
C VAL A 38 3.75 8.31 3.34
N VAL A 39 2.75 9.19 3.23
CA VAL A 39 1.33 8.82 3.26
C VAL A 39 0.74 9.02 1.88
N ASN A 40 0.24 7.95 1.26
CA ASN A 40 -0.36 7.96 -0.09
C ASN A 40 0.51 8.68 -1.15
N GLY A 41 1.83 8.47 -1.08
CA GLY A 41 2.80 9.04 -2.01
C GLY A 41 3.32 10.44 -1.65
N ALA A 42 2.82 11.08 -0.59
CA ALA A 42 3.29 12.38 -0.11
C ALA A 42 4.12 12.24 1.17
N ALA A 43 5.32 12.82 1.22
CA ALA A 43 6.10 12.90 2.44
C ALA A 43 5.40 13.84 3.44
N VAL A 44 5.28 13.39 4.69
CA VAL A 44 4.62 14.14 5.76
C VAL A 44 5.53 14.34 6.96
N SER A 45 5.39 15.48 7.64
CA SER A 45 6.03 15.72 8.92
C SER A 45 5.15 15.14 10.02
N CYS A 46 5.58 14.03 10.59
CA CYS A 46 4.88 13.36 11.70
C CYS A 46 5.93 12.61 12.51
N ASP A 47 6.21 13.11 13.68
CA ASP A 47 7.22 12.52 14.54
C ASP A 47 6.73 11.20 15.16
N ALA A 48 7.68 10.30 15.37
CA ALA A 48 7.45 9.02 15.98
C ALA A 48 8.57 8.70 16.97
N TYR A 49 8.27 7.85 17.94
CA TYR A 49 9.29 7.24 18.79
C TYR A 49 9.61 5.84 18.31
N ASN A 50 10.88 5.53 18.19
CA ASN A 50 11.33 4.15 18.07
C ASN A 50 11.52 3.60 19.48
N ILE A 51 10.70 2.60 19.83
CA ILE A 51 10.72 1.95 21.13
C ILE A 51 10.97 0.46 20.88
N ASP A 52 12.10 -0.05 21.40
CA ASP A 52 12.52 -1.44 21.23
C ASP A 52 12.49 -1.90 19.75
N GLY A 53 12.94 -1.04 18.84
CA GLY A 53 13.01 -1.32 17.41
C GLY A 53 11.70 -1.16 16.63
N SER A 54 10.59 -0.78 17.26
CA SER A 54 9.31 -0.52 16.61
C SER A 54 8.97 0.97 16.64
N ASN A 55 8.35 1.47 15.57
CA ASN A 55 7.93 2.87 15.50
C ASN A 55 6.49 3.03 16.01
N TYR A 56 6.37 3.95 16.94
CA TYR A 56 5.10 4.32 17.57
C TYR A 56 4.75 5.76 17.17
N TYR A 57 3.53 5.95 16.71
CA TYR A 57 2.99 7.23 16.26
C TYR A 57 1.86 7.68 17.17
N LYS A 58 1.77 8.99 17.39
CA LYS A 58 0.67 9.58 18.14
C LYS A 58 -0.66 9.34 17.41
N LEU A 59 -1.63 8.78 18.11
CA LEU A 59 -2.91 8.36 17.52
C LEU A 59 -3.64 9.50 16.80
N ARG A 60 -3.67 10.69 17.42
CA ARG A 60 -4.36 11.86 16.85
C ARG A 60 -3.67 12.43 15.63
N ASP A 61 -2.34 12.32 15.54
CA ASP A 61 -1.59 12.74 14.36
C ASP A 61 -1.94 11.85 13.17
N LEU A 62 -2.01 10.53 13.38
CA LEU A 62 -2.46 9.60 12.34
C LEU A 62 -3.92 9.85 11.96
N ALA A 63 -4.81 10.11 12.93
CA ALA A 63 -6.20 10.41 12.63
C ALA A 63 -6.34 11.67 11.76
N MET A 64 -5.54 12.72 12.04
CA MET A 64 -5.49 13.92 11.21
C MET A 64 -4.95 13.67 9.82
N LEU A 65 -3.83 12.91 9.69
CA LEU A 65 -3.20 12.59 8.42
C LEU A 65 -4.08 11.71 7.53
N LEU A 66 -4.91 10.85 8.13
CA LEU A 66 -5.76 9.91 7.41
C LEU A 66 -7.18 10.42 7.16
N SER A 67 -7.54 11.63 7.64
CA SER A 67 -8.82 12.27 7.32
C SER A 67 -9.01 12.39 5.80
N GLY A 68 -10.23 12.16 5.32
CA GLY A 68 -10.56 12.18 3.90
C GLY A 68 -10.09 10.95 3.10
N THR A 69 -9.47 9.95 3.75
CA THR A 69 -9.02 8.70 3.11
C THR A 69 -9.98 7.54 3.38
N GLY A 70 -9.74 6.41 2.73
CA GLY A 70 -10.49 5.17 3.00
C GLY A 70 -10.25 4.57 4.39
N SER A 71 -9.15 4.93 5.07
CA SER A 71 -8.84 4.52 6.45
C SER A 71 -9.01 5.66 7.46
N ARG A 72 -9.85 6.65 7.15
CA ARG A 72 -10.16 7.73 8.10
C ARG A 72 -10.82 7.20 9.37
N PHE A 73 -10.53 7.83 10.47
CA PHE A 73 -11.14 7.50 11.77
C PHE A 73 -11.16 8.70 12.69
N SER A 74 -12.17 8.78 13.55
CA SER A 74 -12.21 9.75 14.66
C SER A 74 -11.66 9.14 15.94
N VAL A 75 -11.19 10.00 16.84
CA VAL A 75 -10.65 9.63 18.15
C VAL A 75 -11.33 10.41 19.24
N SER A 76 -11.82 9.72 20.26
CA SER A 76 -12.35 10.31 21.48
C SER A 76 -11.91 9.52 22.71
N TYR A 77 -12.25 10.03 23.89
CA TYR A 77 -11.99 9.37 25.16
C TYR A 77 -13.29 9.23 25.95
N ASP A 78 -13.60 8.01 26.36
CA ASP A 78 -14.73 7.70 27.24
C ASP A 78 -14.24 7.75 28.70
N GLY A 79 -14.61 8.81 29.42
CA GLY A 79 -14.20 9.03 30.81
C GLY A 79 -14.85 8.04 31.81
N GLU A 80 -16.02 7.49 31.50
CA GLU A 80 -16.67 6.48 32.36
C GLU A 80 -15.98 5.12 32.25
N ARG A 81 -15.63 4.71 31.02
CA ARG A 81 -14.92 3.48 30.74
C ARG A 81 -13.41 3.61 30.86
N GLN A 82 -12.90 4.83 30.98
CA GLN A 82 -11.47 5.14 30.90
C GLN A 82 -10.80 4.55 29.65
N ALA A 83 -11.45 4.64 28.53
CA ALA A 83 -11.09 3.96 27.28
C ALA A 83 -10.84 4.94 26.13
N VAL A 84 -9.91 4.59 25.24
CA VAL A 84 -9.70 5.24 23.95
C VAL A 84 -10.75 4.69 22.98
N MET A 85 -11.53 5.60 22.38
CA MET A 85 -12.56 5.27 21.40
C MET A 85 -12.11 5.68 20.01
N ILE A 86 -12.18 4.75 19.07
CA ILE A 86 -11.89 4.95 17.65
C ILE A 86 -13.15 4.59 16.86
N LEU A 87 -13.60 5.49 15.98
CA LEU A 87 -14.70 5.20 15.05
C LEU A 87 -14.20 5.29 13.63
N ARG A 88 -14.25 4.16 12.91
CA ARG A 88 -13.83 4.05 11.51
C ARG A 88 -14.84 4.76 10.59
N GLY A 89 -14.33 5.29 9.48
CA GLY A 89 -15.16 5.96 8.48
C GLY A 89 -15.57 7.39 8.82
N GLU A 90 -15.18 7.91 9.98
CA GLU A 90 -15.43 9.27 10.40
C GLU A 90 -14.16 10.12 10.28
N ASP A 91 -14.30 11.34 9.78
CA ASP A 91 -13.18 12.29 9.73
C ASP A 91 -12.82 12.79 11.13
N TYR A 92 -11.52 12.94 11.37
CA TYR A 92 -11.03 13.45 12.65
C TYR A 92 -11.26 14.96 12.75
N THR A 93 -11.76 15.40 13.89
CA THR A 93 -11.85 16.83 14.24
C THR A 93 -10.64 17.23 15.08
N PRO A 94 -9.73 18.09 14.58
CA PRO A 94 -8.55 18.50 15.32
C PRO A 94 -8.90 19.16 16.66
N THR A 95 -8.16 18.81 17.69
CA THR A 95 -8.32 19.37 19.05
C THR A 95 -7.20 20.31 19.44
N GLY A 96 -6.16 20.41 18.60
CA GLY A 96 -4.95 21.20 18.80
C GLY A 96 -3.75 20.37 19.27
N GLY A 97 -2.58 20.73 18.78
CA GLY A 97 -1.32 20.04 19.10
C GLY A 97 -1.07 18.78 18.28
N GLU A 98 -1.89 18.49 17.24
CA GLU A 98 -1.61 17.47 16.24
C GLU A 98 -0.43 17.92 15.37
N LEU A 99 0.41 16.95 14.99
CA LEU A 99 1.63 17.15 14.19
C LEU A 99 2.64 18.13 14.82
N ALA A 100 2.48 18.46 16.11
CA ALA A 100 3.50 19.22 16.84
C ALA A 100 4.77 18.35 17.00
N PRO A 101 5.97 18.96 16.93
CA PRO A 101 7.22 18.24 17.15
C PRO A 101 7.22 17.48 18.47
N ALA A 102 7.66 16.22 18.41
CA ALA A 102 7.81 15.40 19.60
C ALA A 102 9.07 15.79 20.38
N ALA A 103 9.04 15.66 21.71
CA ALA A 103 10.16 15.96 22.58
C ALA A 103 11.30 14.92 22.37
N GLU A 104 12.55 15.38 22.29
CA GLU A 104 13.72 14.46 22.27
C GLU A 104 13.82 13.66 23.58
N GLN A 105 13.45 14.28 24.71
CA GLN A 105 13.43 13.69 26.02
C GLN A 105 12.07 13.99 26.66
N PRO A 106 11.08 13.10 26.50
CA PRO A 106 9.79 13.27 27.15
C PRO A 106 9.91 13.18 28.66
N GLU A 107 9.05 13.94 29.37
CA GLU A 107 9.06 13.99 30.84
C GLU A 107 8.38 12.76 31.46
N GLU A 108 7.32 12.27 30.81
CA GLU A 108 6.50 11.19 31.34
C GLU A 108 6.32 10.08 30.28
N ILE A 109 6.67 8.84 30.66
CA ILE A 109 6.58 7.67 29.78
C ILE A 109 6.09 6.47 30.57
N TRP A 110 4.96 5.88 30.14
CA TRP A 110 4.49 4.61 30.70
C TRP A 110 3.68 3.79 29.69
N ARG A 111 3.59 2.49 29.91
CA ARG A 111 2.65 1.64 29.18
C ARG A 111 1.23 2.02 29.53
N SER A 112 0.44 2.35 28.52
CA SER A 112 -1.00 2.64 28.72
C SER A 112 -1.72 1.32 29.05
N VAL A 113 -2.56 1.38 30.07
CA VAL A 113 -3.47 0.28 30.45
C VAL A 113 -4.91 0.56 30.02
N GLN A 114 -5.12 1.65 29.29
CA GLN A 114 -6.44 2.04 28.81
C GLN A 114 -6.91 1.07 27.74
N PRO A 115 -8.14 0.53 27.84
CA PRO A 115 -8.74 -0.22 26.75
C PRO A 115 -8.85 0.62 25.47
N VAL A 116 -8.67 -0.02 24.32
CA VAL A 116 -8.89 0.60 23.01
C VAL A 116 -10.10 -0.06 22.39
N LEU A 117 -11.11 0.73 22.08
CA LEU A 117 -12.32 0.25 21.41
C LEU A 117 -12.39 0.83 19.98
N ILE A 118 -12.53 -0.06 19.00
CA ILE A 118 -12.79 0.33 17.62
C ILE A 118 -14.22 -0.06 17.29
N ASP A 119 -15.04 0.90 16.90
CA ASP A 119 -16.47 0.73 16.63
C ASP A 119 -17.23 0.02 17.78
N GLY A 120 -16.79 0.30 19.03
CA GLY A 120 -17.37 -0.28 20.26
C GLY A 120 -16.86 -1.68 20.62
N VAL A 121 -15.98 -2.28 19.83
CA VAL A 121 -15.34 -3.58 20.11
C VAL A 121 -13.96 -3.35 20.72
N GLU A 122 -13.65 -4.02 21.82
CA GLU A 122 -12.34 -3.92 22.48
C GLU A 122 -11.27 -4.68 21.68
N HIS A 123 -10.09 -4.05 21.52
CA HIS A 123 -8.92 -4.55 20.82
C HIS A 123 -7.73 -4.70 21.77
N PRO A 124 -7.65 -5.77 22.56
CA PRO A 124 -6.61 -5.96 23.56
C PRO A 124 -5.21 -6.17 22.97
N GLU A 125 -5.13 -6.49 21.67
CA GLU A 125 -3.86 -6.58 20.92
C GLU A 125 -3.23 -5.21 20.67
N LEU A 126 -4.02 -4.13 20.71
CA LEU A 126 -3.52 -2.77 20.54
C LEU A 126 -2.96 -2.22 21.85
N SER A 127 -1.65 -2.35 22.02
CA SER A 127 -0.97 -1.77 23.17
C SER A 127 -0.40 -0.38 22.84
N ALA A 128 -0.55 0.55 23.77
CA ALA A 128 -0.06 1.92 23.63
C ALA A 128 1.03 2.25 24.64
N TRP A 129 1.88 3.19 24.30
CA TRP A 129 2.64 3.98 25.25
C TRP A 129 1.95 5.33 25.46
N ASN A 130 1.82 5.75 26.69
CA ASN A 130 1.49 7.14 26.98
C ASN A 130 2.81 7.90 27.15
N ILE A 131 2.99 8.92 26.33
CA ILE A 131 4.17 9.76 26.32
C ILE A 131 3.70 11.21 26.41
N ASP A 132 4.05 11.89 27.50
CA ASP A 132 3.63 13.27 27.82
C ASP A 132 2.11 13.49 27.64
N GLY A 133 1.31 12.54 28.15
CA GLY A 133 -0.15 12.58 28.12
C GLY A 133 -0.80 12.17 26.76
N ALA A 134 -0.01 11.82 25.75
CA ALA A 134 -0.52 11.35 24.46
C ALA A 134 -0.30 9.85 24.26
N ASN A 135 -1.27 9.17 23.66
CA ASN A 135 -1.18 7.75 23.36
C ASN A 135 -0.51 7.50 22.00
N TYR A 136 0.57 6.76 22.03
CA TYR A 136 1.35 6.35 20.86
C TYR A 136 1.17 4.85 20.62
N PHE A 137 0.88 4.49 19.39
CA PHE A 137 0.64 3.11 18.96
C PHE A 137 1.65 2.67 17.93
N LYS A 138 1.94 1.37 17.93
CA LYS A 138 2.74 0.77 16.89
C LYS A 138 2.01 0.85 15.56
N LEU A 139 2.67 1.41 14.54
CA LEU A 139 2.03 1.74 13.27
C LEU A 139 1.42 0.52 12.55
N ARG A 140 2.11 -0.63 12.58
CA ARG A 140 1.60 -1.85 11.91
C ARG A 140 0.36 -2.42 12.57
N ASP A 141 0.33 -2.44 13.91
CA ASP A 141 -0.81 -2.97 14.65
C ASP A 141 -2.07 -2.12 14.39
N LEU A 142 -1.90 -0.79 14.33
CA LEU A 142 -2.98 0.11 13.91
C LEU A 142 -3.38 -0.12 12.45
N GLY A 143 -2.42 -0.36 11.55
CA GLY A 143 -2.70 -0.63 10.14
C GLY A 143 -3.57 -1.86 9.96
N GLU A 144 -3.27 -2.95 10.68
CA GLU A 144 -4.08 -4.17 10.68
C GLU A 144 -5.50 -3.92 11.21
N ALA A 145 -5.62 -3.15 12.29
CA ALA A 145 -6.91 -2.87 12.91
C ALA A 145 -7.78 -1.86 12.12
N LEU A 146 -7.16 -0.87 11.47
CA LEU A 146 -7.85 0.23 10.79
C LEU A 146 -7.86 0.10 9.27
N GLY A 147 -7.22 -0.92 8.71
CA GLY A 147 -7.28 -1.24 7.29
C GLY A 147 -6.38 -0.36 6.41
N PHE A 148 -5.18 0.02 6.88
CA PHE A 148 -4.18 0.63 6.03
C PHE A 148 -2.90 -0.24 5.94
N PHE A 149 -2.15 -0.05 4.87
CA PHE A 149 -0.94 -0.82 4.59
C PHE A 149 0.31 -0.06 5.04
N VAL A 150 1.28 -0.80 5.59
CA VAL A 150 2.56 -0.24 6.06
C VAL A 150 3.71 -1.04 5.46
N ASP A 151 4.40 -0.45 4.51
CA ASP A 151 5.60 -0.98 3.90
C ASP A 151 6.83 -0.20 4.40
N TYR A 152 8.00 -0.82 4.43
CA TYR A 152 9.24 -0.18 4.88
C TYR A 152 10.38 -0.43 3.93
N ASP A 153 11.05 0.65 3.56
CA ASP A 153 12.26 0.64 2.76
C ASP A 153 13.47 0.88 3.67
N PRO A 154 14.28 -0.17 3.96
CA PRO A 154 15.43 -0.03 4.85
C PRO A 154 16.56 0.81 4.25
N ASP A 155 16.72 0.81 2.93
CA ASP A 155 17.77 1.56 2.25
C ASP A 155 17.49 3.06 2.27
N ALA A 156 16.24 3.44 2.01
CA ALA A 156 15.78 4.83 2.08
C ALA A 156 15.38 5.25 3.51
N LYS A 157 15.33 4.33 4.48
CA LYS A 157 14.79 4.56 5.83
C LYS A 157 13.41 5.20 5.80
N THR A 158 12.57 4.75 4.88
CA THR A 158 11.26 5.36 4.63
C THR A 158 10.14 4.37 4.90
N ILE A 159 9.13 4.82 5.63
CA ILE A 159 7.89 4.10 5.86
C ILE A 159 6.85 4.62 4.86
N TYR A 160 6.23 3.70 4.13
CA TYR A 160 5.13 3.98 3.22
C TYR A 160 3.82 3.51 3.83
N LEU A 161 2.94 4.46 4.15
CA LEU A 161 1.58 4.20 4.59
C LEU A 161 0.65 4.43 3.40
N ARG A 162 -0.13 3.41 3.05
CA ARG A 162 -1.12 3.49 1.98
C ARG A 162 -2.49 3.13 2.52
N THR A 163 -3.47 3.96 2.21
CA THR A 163 -4.87 3.73 2.58
C THR A 163 -5.65 3.24 1.37
N PRO A 164 -6.70 2.45 1.53
CA PRO A 164 -7.72 2.31 0.51
C PRO A 164 -8.18 3.67 0.00
N PHE A 165 -8.57 3.73 -1.26
CA PHE A 165 -9.22 4.91 -1.81
C PHE A 165 -10.73 4.88 -1.53
N LEU A 166 -11.34 6.03 -1.44
CA LEU A 166 -12.80 6.12 -1.53
C LEU A 166 -13.25 5.83 -2.97
N PRO A 167 -14.49 5.38 -3.18
CA PRO A 167 -15.00 5.04 -4.51
C PRO A 167 -14.74 6.15 -5.55
N GLY A 168 -14.15 5.78 -6.67
CA GLY A 168 -13.79 6.69 -7.77
C GLY A 168 -12.46 7.43 -7.60
N GLN A 169 -11.82 7.42 -6.43
CA GLN A 169 -10.56 8.14 -6.18
C GLN A 169 -9.32 7.42 -6.71
N ALA A 170 -9.38 6.12 -6.95
CA ALA A 170 -8.27 5.36 -7.52
C ALA A 170 -8.03 5.71 -8.99
N ARG A 171 -9.10 6.06 -9.71
CA ARG A 171 -9.07 6.32 -11.15
C ARG A 171 -8.22 7.54 -11.48
N LEU A 172 -7.25 7.34 -12.36
CA LEU A 172 -6.49 8.43 -12.95
C LEU A 172 -7.39 9.21 -13.91
N THR A 173 -7.43 10.51 -13.74
CA THR A 173 -8.22 11.45 -14.56
C THR A 173 -7.32 12.21 -15.53
N GLU A 174 -7.93 12.86 -16.50
CA GLU A 174 -7.20 13.63 -17.50
C GLU A 174 -6.32 14.72 -16.86
N THR A 175 -5.09 14.81 -17.34
CA THR A 175 -4.08 15.80 -16.98
C THR A 175 -3.52 16.44 -18.25
N GLU A 176 -2.71 17.49 -18.10
CA GLU A 176 -1.83 17.92 -19.19
C GLU A 176 -0.90 16.77 -19.60
N ASP A 177 -0.45 16.77 -20.86
CA ASP A 177 0.47 15.76 -21.38
C ASP A 177 1.81 15.83 -20.62
N ALA A 178 2.07 14.82 -19.82
CA ALA A 178 3.28 14.69 -19.00
C ALA A 178 4.56 14.37 -19.81
N GLY A 179 4.43 14.19 -21.11
CA GLY A 179 5.57 14.03 -22.02
C GLY A 179 6.29 12.68 -21.91
N ARG A 180 7.42 12.64 -22.60
CA ARG A 180 8.25 11.43 -22.67
C ARG A 180 8.90 11.10 -21.32
N GLU A 181 9.32 12.10 -20.55
CA GLU A 181 9.97 11.91 -19.26
C GLU A 181 9.11 11.15 -18.27
N TYR A 182 7.79 11.31 -18.35
CA TYR A 182 6.87 10.52 -17.54
C TYR A 182 6.84 9.04 -17.96
N LEU A 183 6.82 8.76 -19.27
CA LEU A 183 6.89 7.38 -19.76
C LEU A 183 8.20 6.69 -19.37
N ASP A 184 9.29 7.41 -19.29
CA ASP A 184 10.60 6.86 -18.93
C ASP A 184 10.69 6.39 -17.47
N LYS A 185 9.75 6.83 -16.60
CA LYS A 185 9.58 6.37 -15.21
C LYS A 185 8.82 5.05 -15.09
N ILE A 186 8.20 4.56 -16.17
CA ILE A 186 7.22 3.47 -16.15
C ILE A 186 7.85 2.14 -16.57
N ILE A 187 7.55 1.10 -15.81
CA ILE A 187 7.71 -0.29 -16.21
C ILE A 187 6.32 -0.88 -16.47
N PHE A 188 6.19 -1.66 -17.53
CA PHE A 188 4.96 -2.35 -17.92
C PHE A 188 5.08 -3.84 -17.61
N LEU A 189 4.27 -4.32 -16.69
CA LEU A 189 4.17 -5.75 -16.36
C LEU A 189 2.89 -6.32 -16.96
N GLY A 190 3.01 -7.40 -17.71
CA GLY A 190 1.83 -8.02 -18.29
C GLY A 190 2.09 -9.26 -19.14
N GLU A 191 1.13 -9.53 -19.97
CA GLU A 191 1.08 -10.68 -20.88
C GLU A 191 1.18 -10.24 -22.36
N CYS A 192 0.57 -10.96 -23.27
CA CYS A 192 0.73 -10.76 -24.72
C CYS A 192 0.45 -9.31 -25.20
N THR A 193 -0.54 -8.63 -24.63
CA THR A 193 -0.81 -7.22 -24.98
C THR A 193 0.30 -6.29 -24.46
N THR A 194 0.92 -6.59 -23.33
CA THR A 194 2.07 -5.84 -22.83
C THR A 194 3.33 -6.16 -23.63
N TYR A 195 3.53 -7.42 -24.04
CA TYR A 195 4.64 -7.82 -24.91
C TYR A 195 4.67 -7.00 -26.23
N GLY A 196 3.51 -6.69 -26.78
CA GLY A 196 3.37 -5.91 -28.00
C GLY A 196 4.04 -4.53 -27.94
N ILE A 197 4.11 -3.88 -26.78
CA ILE A 197 4.81 -2.59 -26.61
C ILE A 197 6.26 -2.71 -27.07
N GLY A 198 7.00 -3.69 -26.51
CA GLY A 198 8.39 -3.93 -26.87
C GLY A 198 8.57 -4.52 -28.28
N TYR A 199 7.59 -5.29 -28.76
CA TYR A 199 7.60 -5.83 -30.12
C TYR A 199 7.55 -4.69 -31.15
N TYR A 200 6.56 -3.81 -31.06
CA TYR A 200 6.41 -2.71 -32.03
C TYR A 200 7.50 -1.65 -31.88
N TYR A 201 8.02 -1.40 -30.68
CA TYR A 201 9.21 -0.56 -30.52
C TYR A 201 10.38 -1.06 -31.39
N ARG A 202 10.67 -2.38 -31.39
CA ARG A 202 11.72 -2.96 -32.25
C ARG A 202 11.39 -2.96 -33.74
N HIS A 203 10.13 -2.77 -34.10
CA HIS A 203 9.66 -2.75 -35.48
C HIS A 203 9.33 -1.34 -36.00
N GLY A 204 9.96 -0.33 -35.45
CA GLY A 204 9.96 1.03 -36.00
C GLY A 204 9.02 2.02 -35.32
N TYR A 205 8.29 1.63 -34.27
CA TYR A 205 7.47 2.56 -33.47
C TYR A 205 8.32 3.14 -32.34
N SER A 206 9.28 4.01 -32.67
CA SER A 206 10.27 4.57 -31.72
C SER A 206 9.66 5.42 -30.59
N ASP A 207 8.44 5.92 -30.78
CA ASP A 207 7.71 6.69 -29.75
C ASP A 207 7.13 5.82 -28.64
N LEU A 208 7.12 4.51 -28.80
CA LEU A 208 6.76 3.56 -27.75
C LEU A 208 7.90 3.40 -26.73
N CYS A 209 7.63 2.63 -25.68
CA CYS A 209 8.60 2.35 -24.65
C CYS A 209 9.57 1.23 -25.08
N PRO A 210 10.88 1.36 -24.77
CA PRO A 210 11.87 0.35 -25.11
C PRO A 210 11.61 -0.95 -24.38
N THR A 211 12.15 -2.05 -24.91
CA THR A 211 11.98 -3.40 -24.37
C THR A 211 12.46 -3.50 -22.91
N SER A 212 13.39 -2.66 -22.48
CA SER A 212 13.86 -2.59 -21.09
C SER A 212 12.77 -2.18 -20.09
N GLN A 213 11.73 -1.50 -20.57
CA GLN A 213 10.58 -1.11 -19.75
C GLN A 213 9.44 -2.16 -19.77
N VAL A 214 9.61 -3.30 -20.44
CA VAL A 214 8.56 -4.30 -20.64
C VAL A 214 8.91 -5.59 -19.92
N TRP A 215 8.15 -5.93 -18.90
CA TRP A 215 8.31 -7.14 -18.10
C TRP A 215 7.27 -8.17 -18.52
N THR A 216 7.68 -9.07 -19.37
CA THR A 216 6.88 -10.24 -19.82
C THR A 216 7.76 -11.47 -19.80
N PRO A 217 7.19 -12.68 -19.76
CA PRO A 217 7.93 -13.89 -20.16
C PRO A 217 8.49 -13.75 -21.57
N LYS A 218 9.53 -14.50 -21.88
CA LYS A 218 10.22 -14.46 -23.20
C LYS A 218 9.26 -14.67 -24.36
N GLU A 219 8.29 -15.55 -24.19
CA GLU A 219 7.28 -15.92 -25.19
C GLU A 219 6.04 -15.00 -25.15
N GLY A 220 5.99 -14.01 -24.24
CA GLY A 220 4.85 -13.10 -24.09
C GLY A 220 3.64 -13.70 -23.38
N TYR A 221 3.67 -14.96 -22.97
CA TYR A 221 2.53 -15.62 -22.32
C TYR A 221 2.68 -15.64 -20.80
N MET A 222 1.69 -15.10 -20.12
CA MET A 222 1.58 -15.19 -18.67
C MET A 222 0.11 -15.39 -18.28
N TYR A 223 -0.12 -16.24 -17.28
CA TYR A 223 -1.43 -16.40 -16.66
C TYR A 223 -1.39 -15.77 -15.28
N LEU A 224 -2.33 -14.91 -14.98
CA LEU A 224 -2.41 -14.27 -13.64
C LEU A 224 -2.41 -15.33 -12.52
N ALA A 225 -3.14 -16.42 -12.68
CA ALA A 225 -3.16 -17.53 -11.70
C ALA A 225 -1.79 -18.20 -11.45
N LYS A 226 -0.81 -17.96 -12.32
CA LYS A 226 0.55 -18.51 -12.21
C LYS A 226 1.61 -17.46 -11.94
N HIS A 227 1.20 -16.25 -11.51
CA HIS A 227 2.13 -15.12 -11.27
C HIS A 227 3.29 -15.47 -10.34
N ALA A 228 3.07 -16.31 -9.32
CA ALA A 228 4.09 -16.69 -8.34
C ALA A 228 5.25 -17.50 -8.96
N THR A 229 5.00 -18.23 -10.05
CA THR A 229 5.99 -19.06 -10.75
C THR A 229 6.43 -18.48 -12.08
N ALA A 230 5.78 -17.42 -12.55
CA ALA A 230 6.11 -16.76 -13.80
C ALA A 230 7.55 -16.22 -13.77
N LYS A 231 8.22 -16.34 -14.91
CA LYS A 231 9.57 -15.81 -15.10
C LYS A 231 9.54 -14.72 -16.14
N ILE A 232 10.03 -13.56 -15.74
CA ILE A 232 10.17 -12.38 -16.59
C ILE A 232 11.52 -12.41 -17.29
N ASN A 233 11.53 -12.11 -18.56
CA ASN A 233 12.77 -11.85 -19.29
C ASN A 233 13.33 -10.48 -18.87
N TYR A 234 14.21 -10.50 -17.87
CA TYR A 234 14.78 -9.26 -17.30
C TYR A 234 15.86 -8.73 -18.25
N THR A 235 15.46 -7.81 -19.11
CA THR A 235 16.24 -7.39 -20.27
C THR A 235 17.56 -6.68 -19.93
N LEU A 236 17.69 -6.11 -18.72
CA LEU A 236 18.93 -5.47 -18.27
C LEU A 236 20.09 -6.46 -18.08
N THR A 237 19.79 -7.71 -17.72
CA THR A 237 20.82 -8.75 -17.50
C THR A 237 20.63 -9.98 -18.37
N GLY A 238 19.49 -10.13 -19.04
CA GLY A 238 19.13 -11.33 -19.82
C GLY A 238 18.68 -12.52 -18.95
N GLU A 239 18.59 -12.35 -17.63
CA GLU A 239 18.16 -13.39 -16.70
C GLU A 239 16.63 -13.63 -16.76
N GLN A 240 16.23 -14.85 -16.37
CA GLN A 240 14.83 -15.19 -16.14
C GLN A 240 14.52 -15.08 -14.64
N LEU A 241 13.94 -13.95 -14.22
CA LEU A 241 13.66 -13.65 -12.82
C LEU A 241 12.18 -13.77 -12.49
N SER A 242 11.85 -14.00 -11.21
CA SER A 242 10.47 -13.84 -10.74
C SER A 242 10.06 -12.37 -10.81
N ILE A 243 8.75 -12.09 -10.88
CA ILE A 243 8.21 -10.73 -10.89
C ILE A 243 8.70 -9.95 -9.65
N VAL A 244 8.62 -10.58 -8.48
CA VAL A 244 9.04 -10.01 -7.20
C VAL A 244 10.54 -9.66 -7.20
N GLU A 245 11.38 -10.52 -7.79
CA GLU A 245 12.82 -10.26 -7.89
C GLU A 245 13.13 -9.13 -8.88
N CYS A 246 12.37 -9.03 -9.98
CA CYS A 246 12.47 -7.88 -10.88
C CYS A 246 12.13 -6.57 -10.13
N ALA A 247 11.04 -6.56 -9.34
CA ALA A 247 10.64 -5.39 -8.56
C ALA A 247 11.71 -5.00 -7.53
N ARG A 248 12.27 -5.98 -6.81
CA ARG A 248 13.33 -5.75 -5.82
C ARG A 248 14.58 -5.13 -6.43
N ARG A 249 15.02 -5.61 -7.61
CA ARG A 249 16.25 -5.14 -8.27
C ARG A 249 16.07 -3.82 -8.98
N ALA A 250 14.96 -3.66 -9.71
CA ALA A 250 14.73 -2.46 -10.52
C ALA A 250 14.18 -1.29 -9.75
N ARG A 251 13.37 -1.54 -8.70
CA ARG A 251 12.71 -0.52 -7.87
C ARG A 251 12.06 0.58 -8.74
N PRO A 252 11.16 0.22 -9.68
CA PRO A 252 10.58 1.18 -10.61
C PRO A 252 9.80 2.27 -9.87
N GLU A 253 9.83 3.49 -10.38
CA GLU A 253 8.99 4.56 -9.83
C GLU A 253 7.52 4.28 -10.04
N ILE A 254 7.15 3.77 -11.23
CA ILE A 254 5.78 3.42 -11.60
C ILE A 254 5.79 2.04 -12.24
N LEU A 255 4.89 1.18 -11.80
CA LEU A 255 4.67 -0.14 -12.38
C LEU A 255 3.22 -0.29 -12.82
N ILE A 256 2.97 -0.29 -14.13
CA ILE A 256 1.64 -0.53 -14.70
C ILE A 256 1.46 -2.03 -14.93
N ILE A 257 0.42 -2.60 -14.34
CA ILE A 257 0.08 -4.03 -14.44
C ILE A 257 -1.15 -4.21 -15.33
N THR A 258 -1.00 -4.96 -16.44
CA THR A 258 -2.09 -5.33 -17.35
C THR A 258 -2.13 -6.85 -17.47
N LEU A 259 -3.00 -7.49 -16.70
CA LEU A 259 -3.09 -8.96 -16.57
C LEU A 259 -4.52 -9.45 -16.46
N GLY A 260 -4.79 -10.63 -17.02
CA GLY A 260 -6.04 -11.34 -16.86
C GLY A 260 -6.74 -11.72 -18.14
N LEU A 261 -6.20 -11.33 -19.31
CA LEU A 261 -6.71 -11.75 -20.60
C LEU A 261 -6.45 -13.26 -20.81
N ASN A 262 -5.24 -13.74 -20.51
CA ASN A 262 -4.92 -15.16 -20.56
C ASN A 262 -5.57 -15.92 -19.39
N GLY A 263 -6.41 -16.90 -19.73
CA GLY A 263 -7.18 -17.65 -18.73
C GLY A 263 -8.47 -16.98 -18.28
N PHE A 264 -8.92 -15.97 -19.01
CA PHE A 264 -10.08 -15.12 -18.72
C PHE A 264 -11.34 -15.91 -18.30
N GLY A 265 -11.69 -16.99 -19.03
CA GLY A 265 -12.88 -17.79 -18.76
C GLY A 265 -12.82 -18.68 -17.50
N ALA A 266 -11.66 -18.75 -16.82
CA ALA A 266 -11.48 -19.61 -15.66
C ALA A 266 -11.62 -18.86 -14.32
N PHE A 267 -11.79 -17.53 -14.33
CA PHE A 267 -11.85 -16.72 -13.12
C PHE A 267 -13.26 -16.47 -12.63
N THR A 268 -13.45 -16.55 -11.32
CA THR A 268 -14.49 -15.83 -10.58
C THR A 268 -13.92 -14.49 -10.13
N GLU A 269 -14.78 -13.54 -9.73
CA GLU A 269 -14.35 -12.26 -9.16
C GLU A 269 -13.36 -12.47 -8.00
N GLU A 270 -13.74 -13.31 -7.05
CA GLU A 270 -12.93 -13.59 -5.86
C GLU A 270 -11.54 -14.15 -6.25
N SER A 271 -11.50 -15.16 -7.12
CA SER A 271 -10.23 -15.76 -7.53
C SER A 271 -9.34 -14.78 -8.29
N TYR A 272 -9.92 -13.97 -9.19
CA TYR A 272 -9.20 -12.96 -9.93
C TYR A 272 -8.59 -11.91 -9.00
N LYS A 273 -9.44 -11.30 -8.15
CA LYS A 273 -9.00 -10.31 -7.16
C LYS A 273 -7.92 -10.87 -6.23
N ASN A 274 -8.06 -12.11 -5.75
CA ASN A 274 -7.09 -12.73 -4.85
C ASN A 274 -5.72 -12.90 -5.50
N HIS A 275 -5.66 -13.35 -6.75
CA HIS A 275 -4.39 -13.47 -7.47
C HIS A 275 -3.73 -12.10 -7.70
N LEU A 276 -4.50 -11.12 -8.16
CA LEU A 276 -3.97 -9.79 -8.45
C LEU A 276 -3.58 -9.04 -7.16
N ARG A 277 -4.34 -9.22 -6.07
CA ARG A 277 -4.01 -8.72 -4.72
C ARG A 277 -2.68 -9.27 -4.23
N THR A 278 -2.52 -10.59 -4.28
CA THR A 278 -1.30 -11.27 -3.84
C THR A 278 -0.08 -10.78 -4.62
N LEU A 279 -0.19 -10.69 -5.95
CA LEU A 279 0.87 -10.16 -6.79
C LEU A 279 1.23 -8.72 -6.43
N THR A 280 0.24 -7.85 -6.30
CA THR A 280 0.43 -6.43 -5.98
C THR A 280 1.10 -6.23 -4.63
N LEU A 281 0.63 -6.92 -3.59
CA LEU A 281 1.22 -6.83 -2.24
C LEU A 281 2.65 -7.37 -2.21
N SER A 282 2.94 -8.48 -2.91
CA SER A 282 4.30 -9.02 -3.00
C SER A 282 5.27 -8.08 -3.73
N ILE A 283 4.80 -7.35 -4.74
CA ILE A 283 5.59 -6.32 -5.44
C ILE A 283 5.88 -5.16 -4.49
N ARG A 284 4.88 -4.67 -3.77
CA ARG A 284 5.04 -3.56 -2.82
C ARG A 284 5.97 -3.91 -1.67
N GLU A 285 5.89 -5.13 -1.13
CA GLU A 285 6.84 -5.62 -0.12
C GLU A 285 8.28 -5.63 -0.65
N ALA A 286 8.48 -6.04 -1.90
CA ALA A 286 9.80 -6.11 -2.53
C ALA A 286 10.34 -4.75 -2.98
N SER A 287 9.48 -3.78 -3.28
CA SER A 287 9.78 -2.43 -3.76
C SER A 287 8.77 -1.42 -3.20
N PRO A 288 8.92 -1.02 -1.93
CA PRO A 288 7.95 -0.18 -1.23
C PRO A 288 7.75 1.22 -1.85
N ASN A 289 8.76 1.74 -2.53
CA ASN A 289 8.70 3.04 -3.21
C ASN A 289 7.96 3.01 -4.55
N THR A 290 7.65 1.82 -5.09
CA THR A 290 6.97 1.67 -6.37
C THR A 290 5.50 2.08 -6.26
N GLU A 291 5.07 2.99 -7.14
CA GLU A 291 3.66 3.29 -7.33
C GLU A 291 3.06 2.25 -8.30
N VAL A 292 2.17 1.42 -7.79
CA VAL A 292 1.51 0.39 -8.60
C VAL A 292 0.24 0.95 -9.21
N VAL A 293 0.10 0.79 -10.52
CA VAL A 293 -1.08 1.15 -11.30
C VAL A 293 -1.70 -0.11 -11.87
N LEU A 294 -2.95 -0.38 -11.52
CA LEU A 294 -3.71 -1.47 -12.11
C LEU A 294 -4.41 -0.95 -13.37
N ASN A 295 -4.06 -1.51 -14.52
CA ASN A 295 -4.63 -1.12 -15.80
C ASN A 295 -5.70 -2.12 -16.26
N THR A 296 -6.70 -1.62 -16.96
CA THR A 296 -7.77 -2.42 -17.55
C THR A 296 -7.27 -3.40 -18.61
N ILE A 297 -8.04 -4.47 -18.84
CA ILE A 297 -7.96 -5.29 -20.04
C ILE A 297 -8.50 -4.46 -21.22
N TYR A 298 -7.79 -4.48 -22.35
CA TYR A 298 -8.16 -3.73 -23.54
C TYR A 298 -9.39 -4.34 -24.25
N PRO A 299 -10.14 -3.53 -25.06
CA PRO A 299 -11.26 -4.05 -25.81
C PRO A 299 -10.85 -5.02 -26.91
N VAL A 300 -11.79 -5.86 -27.35
CA VAL A 300 -11.67 -6.72 -28.53
C VAL A 300 -12.51 -6.19 -29.68
N ALA A 301 -12.10 -6.47 -30.92
CA ALA A 301 -12.83 -6.12 -32.12
C ALA A 301 -14.00 -7.08 -32.39
N ASP A 302 -14.95 -6.65 -33.22
CA ASP A 302 -16.06 -7.53 -33.67
C ASP A 302 -15.57 -8.77 -34.44
N SER A 303 -14.45 -8.65 -35.12
CA SER A 303 -13.81 -9.75 -35.86
C SER A 303 -13.17 -10.82 -34.97
N TYR A 304 -13.04 -10.61 -33.67
CA TYR A 304 -12.46 -11.60 -32.76
C TYR A 304 -13.28 -12.90 -32.74
N ALA A 305 -12.62 -14.02 -33.08
CA ALA A 305 -13.31 -15.29 -33.35
C ALA A 305 -13.92 -15.96 -32.11
N TYR A 306 -13.42 -15.65 -30.90
CA TYR A 306 -13.81 -16.35 -29.67
C TYR A 306 -14.67 -15.48 -28.73
N GLN A 307 -15.64 -14.75 -29.29
CA GLN A 307 -16.55 -13.85 -28.56
C GLN A 307 -17.34 -14.56 -27.44
N SER A 308 -17.60 -15.86 -27.55
CA SER A 308 -18.24 -16.64 -26.51
C SER A 308 -17.41 -16.77 -25.22
N LEU A 309 -16.08 -16.74 -25.36
CA LEU A 309 -15.13 -16.81 -24.24
C LEU A 309 -14.80 -15.42 -23.74
N ILE A 310 -14.34 -14.52 -24.64
CA ILE A 310 -13.91 -13.16 -24.33
C ILE A 310 -14.73 -12.21 -25.21
N ASN A 311 -15.46 -11.30 -24.59
CA ASN A 311 -16.17 -10.22 -25.27
C ASN A 311 -16.12 -8.96 -24.40
N ASN A 312 -16.49 -7.82 -24.98
CA ASN A 312 -16.36 -6.53 -24.32
C ASN A 312 -17.26 -6.37 -23.09
N GLU A 313 -18.42 -7.03 -23.02
CA GLU A 313 -19.28 -7.01 -21.82
C GLU A 313 -18.55 -7.66 -20.63
N LYS A 314 -18.00 -8.85 -20.83
CA LYS A 314 -17.20 -9.53 -19.80
C LYS A 314 -15.93 -8.79 -19.46
N ILE A 315 -15.26 -8.18 -20.44
CA ILE A 315 -14.07 -7.35 -20.21
C ILE A 315 -14.43 -6.16 -19.32
N CYS A 316 -15.53 -5.47 -19.56
CA CYS A 316 -16.00 -4.38 -18.72
C CYS A 316 -16.31 -4.85 -17.29
N GLN A 317 -16.86 -6.04 -17.12
CA GLN A 317 -17.07 -6.64 -15.78
C GLN A 317 -15.74 -6.85 -15.04
N PHE A 318 -14.73 -7.44 -15.71
CA PHE A 318 -13.39 -7.63 -15.13
C PHE A 318 -12.70 -6.30 -14.83
N ASN A 319 -12.86 -5.31 -15.70
CA ASN A 319 -12.30 -3.98 -15.49
C ASN A 319 -12.92 -3.31 -14.24
N GLY A 320 -14.20 -3.54 -13.95
CA GLY A 320 -14.84 -3.14 -12.70
C GLY A 320 -14.22 -3.83 -11.47
N TRP A 321 -13.85 -5.11 -11.57
CA TRP A 321 -13.13 -5.81 -10.50
C TRP A 321 -11.72 -5.25 -10.27
N ILE A 322 -11.01 -4.88 -11.35
CA ILE A 322 -9.69 -4.24 -11.28
C ILE A 322 -9.79 -2.89 -10.57
N GLU A 323 -10.77 -2.06 -10.94
CA GLU A 323 -10.99 -0.76 -10.33
C GLU A 323 -11.29 -0.86 -8.84
N SER A 324 -12.26 -1.72 -8.48
CA SER A 324 -12.60 -2.00 -7.08
C SER A 324 -11.38 -2.51 -6.28
N LEU A 325 -10.56 -3.39 -6.87
CA LEU A 325 -9.35 -3.87 -6.20
C LEU A 325 -8.28 -2.77 -6.07
N ALA A 326 -8.15 -1.89 -7.06
CA ALA A 326 -7.25 -0.75 -6.97
C ALA A 326 -7.64 0.16 -5.79
N GLU A 327 -8.94 0.43 -5.62
CA GLU A 327 -9.47 1.17 -4.47
C GLU A 327 -9.13 0.47 -3.15
N GLU A 328 -9.43 -0.84 -3.04
CA GLU A 328 -9.15 -1.63 -1.85
C GLU A 328 -7.66 -1.61 -1.43
N LEU A 329 -6.76 -1.63 -2.40
CA LEU A 329 -5.31 -1.70 -2.16
C LEU A 329 -4.63 -0.33 -2.07
N GLY A 330 -5.35 0.78 -2.31
CA GLY A 330 -4.75 2.10 -2.43
C GLY A 330 -3.78 2.19 -3.60
N CYS A 331 -4.06 1.47 -4.70
CA CYS A 331 -3.34 1.54 -5.97
C CYS A 331 -4.05 2.48 -6.94
N ARG A 332 -3.33 3.09 -7.87
CA ARG A 332 -3.96 3.84 -8.94
C ARG A 332 -4.60 2.89 -9.96
N PHE A 333 -5.69 3.36 -10.56
CA PHE A 333 -6.41 2.67 -11.62
C PHE A 333 -6.31 3.45 -12.92
N LEU A 334 -5.85 2.79 -13.99
CA LEU A 334 -5.77 3.35 -15.33
C LEU A 334 -6.81 2.68 -16.24
N ASN A 335 -7.68 3.48 -16.87
CA ASN A 335 -8.70 2.96 -17.78
C ASN A 335 -8.21 2.87 -19.23
N GLY A 336 -7.20 2.05 -19.49
CA GLY A 336 -6.65 1.86 -20.84
C GLY A 336 -7.65 1.30 -21.87
N PHE A 337 -8.76 0.71 -21.42
CA PHE A 337 -9.87 0.33 -22.30
C PHE A 337 -10.45 1.54 -23.02
N GLU A 338 -10.63 2.63 -22.31
CA GLU A 338 -11.20 3.87 -22.83
C GLU A 338 -10.28 4.52 -23.90
N ALA A 339 -8.96 4.33 -23.79
CA ALA A 339 -8.01 4.83 -24.76
C ALA A 339 -8.23 4.27 -26.19
N LEU A 340 -8.82 3.08 -26.29
CA LEU A 340 -8.95 2.33 -27.54
C LEU A 340 -10.39 2.09 -27.99
N ALA A 341 -11.35 2.13 -27.06
CA ALA A 341 -12.71 1.76 -27.35
C ALA A 341 -13.46 2.86 -28.13
N VAL A 342 -14.07 2.48 -29.24
CA VAL A 342 -15.07 3.28 -29.94
C VAL A 342 -16.36 2.46 -29.90
N ASP A 343 -17.44 3.05 -29.40
CA ASP A 343 -18.72 2.35 -29.16
C ASP A 343 -18.55 1.04 -28.37
N GLY A 344 -17.60 1.05 -27.40
CA GLY A 344 -17.30 -0.08 -26.51
C GLY A 344 -16.49 -1.21 -27.16
N LYS A 345 -15.89 -1.02 -28.32
CA LYS A 345 -15.19 -2.05 -29.11
C LYS A 345 -13.85 -1.54 -29.59
N LEU A 346 -12.91 -2.45 -29.83
CA LEU A 346 -11.66 -2.15 -30.54
C LEU A 346 -11.95 -1.93 -32.03
N PRO A 347 -11.63 -0.76 -32.60
CA PRO A 347 -11.73 -0.55 -34.05
C PRO A 347 -10.87 -1.53 -34.84
N GLU A 348 -11.38 -2.05 -35.96
CA GLU A 348 -10.67 -3.05 -36.79
C GLU A 348 -9.29 -2.57 -37.27
N LYS A 349 -9.09 -1.29 -37.46
CA LYS A 349 -7.78 -0.71 -37.85
C LYS A 349 -6.74 -0.71 -36.70
N LEU A 350 -7.16 -0.92 -35.46
CA LEU A 350 -6.29 -0.89 -34.27
C LEU A 350 -5.91 -2.29 -33.78
N GLN A 351 -6.39 -3.35 -34.42
CA GLN A 351 -5.99 -4.74 -34.14
C GLN A 351 -5.02 -5.29 -35.21
N ASN A 352 -4.28 -6.34 -34.89
CA ASN A 352 -3.22 -6.85 -35.74
C ASN A 352 -3.64 -7.98 -36.73
N GLY A 353 -4.93 -8.25 -36.89
CA GLY A 353 -5.48 -9.28 -37.78
C GLY A 353 -6.27 -10.38 -37.09
N ASP A 354 -6.25 -10.49 -35.76
CA ASP A 354 -6.97 -11.52 -35.01
C ASP A 354 -8.13 -10.99 -34.13
N GLY A 355 -8.32 -9.68 -34.12
CA GLY A 355 -9.37 -9.02 -33.36
C GLY A 355 -9.09 -8.85 -31.87
N LEU A 356 -7.96 -9.35 -31.36
CA LEU A 356 -7.57 -9.35 -29.95
C LEU A 356 -6.31 -8.53 -29.69
N HIS A 357 -5.23 -8.85 -30.42
CA HIS A 357 -3.95 -8.20 -30.23
C HIS A 357 -3.92 -6.83 -30.93
N LEU A 358 -3.27 -5.89 -30.29
CA LEU A 358 -3.22 -4.49 -30.73
C LEU A 358 -2.22 -4.30 -31.87
N ALA A 359 -2.54 -3.41 -32.83
CA ALA A 359 -1.61 -2.87 -33.81
C ALA A 359 -0.69 -1.80 -33.22
N GLY A 360 0.36 -1.39 -33.92
CA GLY A 360 1.32 -0.38 -33.45
C GLY A 360 0.68 0.96 -33.14
N GLU A 361 -0.28 1.39 -33.97
CA GLU A 361 -1.05 2.64 -33.80
C GLU A 361 -1.87 2.62 -32.51
N ALA A 362 -2.42 1.47 -32.11
CA ALA A 362 -3.15 1.33 -30.87
C ALA A 362 -2.23 1.56 -29.65
N TYR A 363 -1.01 1.04 -29.69
CA TYR A 363 -0.04 1.31 -28.62
C TYR A 363 0.35 2.78 -28.55
N ALA A 364 0.44 3.50 -29.67
CA ALA A 364 0.69 4.92 -29.66
C ALA A 364 -0.43 5.70 -28.94
N LEU A 365 -1.69 5.31 -29.16
CA LEU A 365 -2.85 5.87 -28.43
C LEU A 365 -2.79 5.54 -26.93
N VAL A 366 -2.42 4.31 -26.57
CA VAL A 366 -2.23 3.93 -25.16
C VAL A 366 -1.14 4.77 -24.52
N MET A 367 0.02 4.98 -25.16
CA MET A 367 1.09 5.82 -24.63
C MET A 367 0.64 7.28 -24.47
N GLN A 368 -0.12 7.80 -25.43
CA GLN A 368 -0.72 9.13 -25.31
C GLN A 368 -1.67 9.22 -24.12
N TYR A 369 -2.57 8.23 -23.98
CA TYR A 369 -3.52 8.17 -22.86
C TYR A 369 -2.79 8.13 -21.50
N ILE A 370 -1.74 7.33 -21.37
CA ILE A 370 -0.93 7.26 -20.16
C ILE A 370 -0.29 8.62 -19.81
N ARG A 371 0.19 9.37 -20.82
CA ARG A 371 0.77 10.70 -20.58
C ARG A 371 -0.26 11.74 -20.18
N THR A 372 -1.50 11.62 -20.67
CA THR A 372 -2.60 12.54 -20.35
C THR A 372 -3.43 12.08 -19.14
N HIS A 373 -3.08 10.98 -18.50
CA HIS A 373 -3.67 10.44 -17.27
C HIS A 373 -2.56 10.10 -16.27
N ALA A 374 -1.68 11.06 -16.08
CA ALA A 374 -0.50 10.87 -15.24
C ALA A 374 -0.85 10.90 -13.74
N ILE A 375 -0.02 10.25 -12.92
CA ILE A 375 -0.13 10.31 -11.46
C ILE A 375 0.31 11.71 -11.01
N PRO A 376 -0.55 12.53 -10.37
CA PRO A 376 -0.21 13.91 -10.04
C PRO A 376 1.06 14.09 -9.21
N SER A 377 1.32 13.18 -8.26
CA SER A 377 2.52 13.22 -7.43
C SER A 377 3.83 12.83 -8.16
N LYS A 378 3.73 12.41 -9.42
CA LYS A 378 4.88 12.03 -10.27
C LYS A 378 5.12 13.01 -11.41
N LEU A 379 4.34 14.09 -11.46
CA LEU A 379 4.53 15.24 -12.35
C LEU A 379 5.56 16.19 -11.72
N GLY A 380 6.71 16.33 -12.31
CA GLY A 380 7.76 17.23 -11.81
C GLY A 380 9.12 16.61 -11.81
#